data_be7a8756c320fc5a38f6b21cfa7fc09d
#
_entry.id   be7a8756c320fc5a38f6b21cfa7fc09d
#
_cell.length_a   1.000
_cell.length_b   1.000
_cell.length_c   1.000
_cell.angle_alpha   90.00
_cell.angle_beta   90.00
_cell.angle_gamma   90.00
#
_symmetry.space_group_name_H-M   'P 1'
#
loop_
_entity.id
_entity.type
_entity.pdbx_description
1 polymer ?
#
loop_
_entity_poly.entity_id
_entity_poly.type
_entity_poly.pdbx_seq_one_letter_code
_entity_poly.pdbx_strand_id
1 'polypeptide(L)'
;MSSTGKKVAIIGGGVAGLLAAVTAADHGAKVLLFEKMDKVGLKMGITGKGRCNLTNNAPIMDFIAMTPGNGRFLFSAYKRFNNMDLLSLFHSWGLETKVERGGRIFPASDDAQEVRHLFMRLLHEKQVDVHLSEPVLHIQTKKGCAAGVITGKRTYAVSYTHLTLPTTS
;
A
#
# COMPACT_ATOMS: atom_id res chain seq x y z
N MET A 1 24.73 -9.68 -16.63
CA MET A 1 24.49 -10.47 -15.41
C MET A 1 23.02 -10.36 -15.09
N SER A 2 22.27 -11.45 -15.21
CA SER A 2 20.84 -11.48 -14.94
C SER A 2 20.63 -11.25 -13.44
N SER A 3 20.18 -10.07 -13.07
CA SER A 3 19.68 -9.79 -11.71
C SER A 3 18.46 -10.66 -11.49
N THR A 4 18.60 -11.78 -10.82
CA THR A 4 17.47 -12.59 -10.32
C THR A 4 16.86 -11.87 -9.13
N GLY A 5 16.27 -10.69 -9.38
CA GLY A 5 15.50 -9.96 -8.37
C GLY A 5 14.47 -10.88 -7.73
N LYS A 6 14.34 -10.82 -6.40
CA LYS A 6 13.31 -11.59 -5.68
C LYS A 6 11.94 -11.27 -6.27
N LYS A 7 11.15 -12.30 -6.54
CA LYS A 7 9.78 -12.14 -7.04
C LYS A 7 8.82 -12.03 -5.85
N VAL A 8 8.13 -10.91 -5.75
CA VAL A 8 7.25 -10.58 -4.62
C VAL A 8 5.80 -10.50 -5.10
N ALA A 9 4.89 -11.23 -4.46
CA ALA A 9 3.46 -11.07 -4.67
C ALA A 9 2.87 -10.18 -3.57
N ILE A 10 2.20 -9.11 -3.97
CA ILE A 10 1.39 -8.25 -3.10
C ILE A 10 -0.08 -8.62 -3.33
N ILE A 11 -0.78 -8.98 -2.26
CA ILE A 11 -2.18 -9.41 -2.32
C ILE A 11 -3.05 -8.30 -1.73
N GLY A 12 -3.81 -7.65 -2.58
CA GLY A 12 -4.67 -6.50 -2.27
C GLY A 12 -4.10 -5.17 -2.74
N GLY A 13 -4.82 -4.51 -3.64
CA GLY A 13 -4.50 -3.20 -4.23
C GLY A 13 -5.03 -2.01 -3.41
N GLY A 14 -5.21 -2.16 -2.10
CA GLY A 14 -5.48 -1.03 -1.18
C GLY A 14 -4.22 -0.19 -0.94
N VAL A 15 -4.34 0.90 -0.14
CA VAL A 15 -3.23 1.84 0.12
C VAL A 15 -1.97 1.13 0.61
N ALA A 16 -2.10 0.22 1.57
CA ALA A 16 -0.97 -0.52 2.11
C ALA A 16 -0.29 -1.40 1.04
N GLY A 17 -1.08 -2.10 0.21
CA GLY A 17 -0.55 -2.91 -0.88
C GLY A 17 0.11 -2.08 -1.98
N LEU A 18 -0.47 -0.94 -2.31
CA LEU A 18 0.11 -0.01 -3.29
C LEU A 18 1.46 0.52 -2.82
N LEU A 19 1.54 0.97 -1.55
CA LEU A 19 2.79 1.44 -0.95
C LEU A 19 3.83 0.31 -0.88
N ALA A 20 3.42 -0.90 -0.46
CA ALA A 20 4.30 -2.06 -0.41
C ALA A 20 4.83 -2.45 -1.79
N ALA A 21 3.99 -2.38 -2.83
CA ALA A 21 4.38 -2.70 -4.21
C ALA A 21 5.42 -1.72 -4.74
N VAL A 22 5.18 -0.42 -4.57
CA VAL A 22 6.12 0.65 -4.96
C VAL A 22 7.44 0.48 -4.21
N THR A 23 7.40 0.31 -2.88
CA THR A 23 8.60 0.15 -2.05
C THR A 23 9.38 -1.11 -2.43
N ALA A 24 8.73 -2.24 -2.65
CA ALA A 24 9.42 -3.47 -3.05
C ALA A 24 10.10 -3.33 -4.42
N ALA A 25 9.44 -2.67 -5.37
CA ALA A 25 10.00 -2.40 -6.70
C ALA A 25 11.21 -1.46 -6.63
N ASP A 26 11.17 -0.41 -5.78
CA ASP A 26 12.30 0.49 -5.53
C ASP A 26 13.55 -0.25 -4.99
N HIS A 27 13.33 -1.34 -4.26
CA HIS A 27 14.40 -2.20 -3.77
C HIS A 27 14.78 -3.33 -4.74
N GLY A 28 14.38 -3.21 -6.01
CA GLY A 28 14.79 -4.13 -7.08
C GLY A 28 14.04 -5.46 -7.12
N ALA A 29 12.91 -5.58 -6.42
CA ALA A 29 12.08 -6.76 -6.54
C ALA A 29 11.26 -6.73 -7.84
N LYS A 30 11.03 -7.91 -8.44
CA LYS A 30 10.00 -8.10 -9.46
C LYS A 30 8.65 -8.27 -8.78
N VAL A 31 7.79 -7.27 -8.88
CA VAL A 31 6.53 -7.23 -8.12
C VAL A 31 5.34 -7.64 -8.97
N LEU A 32 4.47 -8.49 -8.40
CA LEU A 32 3.15 -8.85 -8.90
C LEU A 32 2.13 -8.32 -7.87
N LEU A 33 1.23 -7.45 -8.29
CA LEU A 33 0.15 -6.92 -7.46
C LEU A 33 -1.19 -7.53 -7.89
N PHE A 34 -1.85 -8.24 -6.99
CA PHE A 34 -3.15 -8.86 -7.24
C PHE A 34 -4.26 -8.07 -6.53
N GLU A 35 -5.28 -7.67 -7.28
CA GLU A 35 -6.48 -7.04 -6.75
C GLU A 35 -7.74 -7.79 -7.26
N LYS A 36 -8.64 -8.10 -6.34
CA LYS A 36 -9.89 -8.80 -6.67
C LYS A 36 -10.90 -7.94 -7.43
N MET A 37 -10.81 -6.62 -7.24
CA MET A 37 -11.66 -5.65 -7.91
C MET A 37 -11.07 -5.24 -9.26
N ASP A 38 -11.88 -4.57 -10.07
CA ASP A 38 -11.49 -4.03 -11.39
C ASP A 38 -10.57 -2.80 -11.30
N LYS A 39 -10.35 -2.27 -10.09
CA LYS A 39 -9.53 -1.07 -9.84
C LYS A 39 -8.80 -1.20 -8.50
N VAL A 40 -7.59 -0.62 -8.44
CA VAL A 40 -6.87 -0.43 -7.18
C VAL A 40 -7.37 0.80 -6.44
N GLY A 41 -7.14 0.84 -5.12
CA GLY A 41 -7.34 2.04 -4.30
C GLY A 41 -8.78 2.46 -4.10
N LEU A 42 -9.77 1.58 -4.28
CA LEU A 42 -11.19 1.95 -4.19
C LEU A 42 -11.56 2.60 -2.86
N LYS A 43 -11.02 2.10 -1.73
CA LYS A 43 -11.32 2.68 -0.42
C LYS A 43 -10.72 4.09 -0.23
N MET A 44 -9.64 4.45 -0.92
CA MET A 44 -9.12 5.83 -0.90
C MET A 44 -10.17 6.82 -1.40
N GLY A 45 -10.89 6.44 -2.47
CA GLY A 45 -11.91 7.25 -3.10
C GLY A 45 -13.13 7.58 -2.23
N ILE A 46 -13.35 6.85 -1.13
CA ILE A 46 -14.50 7.08 -0.23
C ILE A 46 -14.10 7.73 1.10
N THR A 47 -12.82 7.71 1.46
CA THR A 47 -12.34 8.36 2.68
C THR A 47 -12.40 9.89 2.57
N GLY A 48 -12.66 10.57 3.69
CA GLY A 48 -12.74 12.03 3.71
C GLY A 48 -13.82 12.60 2.77
N LYS A 49 -14.90 11.86 2.52
CA LYS A 49 -15.99 12.25 1.59
C LYS A 49 -15.48 12.44 0.15
N GLY A 50 -14.64 11.53 -0.32
CA GLY A 50 -14.09 11.57 -1.68
C GLY A 50 -12.77 12.36 -1.82
N ARG A 51 -12.25 12.93 -0.72
CA ARG A 51 -11.04 13.77 -0.73
C ARG A 51 -9.75 13.02 -0.38
N CYS A 52 -9.84 11.80 0.13
CA CYS A 52 -8.72 10.98 0.64
C CYS A 52 -8.02 11.62 1.85
N ASN A 53 -8.50 11.38 3.07
CA ASN A 53 -7.73 11.71 4.27
C ASN A 53 -6.46 10.84 4.32
N LEU A 54 -5.29 11.45 4.06
CA LEU A 54 -4.01 10.74 3.97
C LEU A 54 -3.50 10.32 5.34
N THR A 55 -3.50 11.26 6.28
CA THR A 55 -3.00 11.08 7.65
C THR A 55 -3.40 12.26 8.55
N ASN A 56 -2.74 12.39 9.69
CA ASN A 56 -2.86 13.52 10.61
C ASN A 56 -1.46 14.02 10.98
N ASN A 57 -1.30 15.31 11.31
CA ASN A 57 -0.03 15.89 11.73
C ASN A 57 0.26 15.76 13.24
N ALA A 58 -0.55 14.98 13.95
CA ALA A 58 -0.36 14.76 15.38
C ALA A 58 1.00 14.10 15.68
N PRO A 59 1.58 14.32 16.87
CA PRO A 59 2.77 13.62 17.34
C PRO A 59 2.53 12.09 17.41
N ILE A 60 3.60 11.30 17.25
CA ILE A 60 3.52 9.82 17.26
C ILE A 60 2.85 9.28 18.53
N MET A 61 3.12 9.89 19.68
CA MET A 61 2.54 9.46 20.96
C MET A 61 1.02 9.59 20.98
N ASP A 62 0.49 10.62 20.32
CA ASP A 62 -0.96 10.82 20.18
C ASP A 62 -1.57 9.76 19.25
N PHE A 63 -0.89 9.40 18.15
CA PHE A 63 -1.30 8.28 17.31
C PHE A 63 -1.41 6.97 18.10
N ILE A 64 -0.41 6.69 18.94
CA ILE A 64 -0.39 5.48 19.78
C ILE A 64 -1.54 5.51 20.78
N ALA A 65 -1.75 6.65 21.45
CA ALA A 65 -2.79 6.83 22.46
C ALA A 65 -4.20 6.71 21.86
N MET A 66 -4.41 7.21 20.66
CA MET A 66 -5.71 7.19 19.97
C MET A 66 -5.96 5.92 19.17
N THR A 67 -4.98 5.03 19.03
CA THR A 67 -5.17 3.75 18.33
C THR A 67 -6.00 2.80 19.18
N PRO A 68 -7.17 2.34 18.71
CA PRO A 68 -8.00 1.40 19.45
C PRO A 68 -7.26 0.09 19.78
N GLY A 69 -7.50 -0.44 20.97
CA GLY A 69 -6.86 -1.67 21.43
C GLY A 69 -5.43 -1.45 21.91
N ASN A 70 -4.47 -2.14 21.33
CA ASN A 70 -3.06 -2.08 21.75
C ASN A 70 -2.22 -1.18 20.83
N GLY A 71 -2.37 0.13 20.95
CA GLY A 71 -1.59 1.09 20.16
C GLY A 71 -0.07 0.98 20.37
N ARG A 72 0.37 0.52 21.56
CA ARG A 72 1.80 0.29 21.85
C ARG A 72 2.45 -0.75 20.95
N PHE A 73 1.67 -1.70 20.43
CA PHE A 73 2.15 -2.69 19.45
C PHE A 73 2.73 -2.01 18.19
N LEU A 74 2.18 -0.87 17.81
CA LEU A 74 2.60 -0.13 16.62
C LEU A 74 3.82 0.78 16.84
N PHE A 75 4.30 0.92 18.09
CA PHE A 75 5.38 1.84 18.42
C PHE A 75 6.64 1.65 17.55
N SER A 76 7.08 0.39 17.37
CA SER A 76 8.25 0.09 16.56
C SER A 76 8.05 0.40 15.07
N ALA A 77 6.83 0.22 14.55
CA ALA A 77 6.48 0.55 13.18
C ALA A 77 6.49 2.07 12.98
N TYR A 78 5.82 2.83 13.84
CA TYR A 78 5.80 4.29 13.78
C TYR A 78 7.17 4.93 13.98
N LYS A 79 8.05 4.32 14.79
CA LYS A 79 9.43 4.80 14.94
C LYS A 79 10.26 4.66 13.66
N ARG A 80 9.94 3.67 12.81
CA ARG A 80 10.64 3.43 11.54
C ARG A 80 10.05 4.20 10.37
N PHE A 81 8.73 4.38 10.37
CA PHE A 81 8.00 5.08 9.32
C PHE A 81 6.72 5.67 9.91
N ASN A 82 6.70 6.97 10.10
CA ASN A 82 5.62 7.69 10.75
C ASN A 82 4.82 8.55 9.74
N ASN A 83 3.86 9.31 10.26
CA ASN A 83 3.02 10.21 9.47
C ASN A 83 3.81 11.30 8.72
N MET A 84 4.88 11.82 9.30
CA MET A 84 5.71 12.84 8.66
C MET A 84 6.59 12.22 7.57
N ASP A 85 7.10 11.00 7.78
CA ASP A 85 7.82 10.25 6.75
C ASP A 85 6.90 9.93 5.56
N LEU A 86 5.64 9.56 5.83
CA LEU A 86 4.63 9.35 4.79
C LEU A 86 4.38 10.63 3.98
N LEU A 87 4.26 11.79 4.64
CA LEU A 87 4.08 13.07 3.95
C LEU A 87 5.29 13.44 3.10
N SER A 88 6.49 13.27 3.65
CA SER A 88 7.74 13.53 2.92
C SER A 88 7.81 12.64 1.66
N LEU A 89 7.38 11.39 1.78
CA LEU A 89 7.33 10.46 0.66
C LEU A 89 6.32 10.92 -0.41
N PHE A 90 5.10 11.31 -0.03
CA PHE A 90 4.12 11.83 -0.98
C PHE A 90 4.60 13.12 -1.66
N HIS A 91 5.20 14.04 -0.92
CA HIS A 91 5.78 15.26 -1.49
C HIS A 91 6.91 14.94 -2.48
N SER A 92 7.77 13.95 -2.18
CA SER A 92 8.83 13.51 -3.11
C SER A 92 8.27 12.93 -4.42
N TRP A 93 7.05 12.42 -4.39
CA TRP A 93 6.30 11.92 -5.56
C TRP A 93 5.49 13.00 -6.27
N GLY A 94 5.55 14.26 -5.79
CA GLY A 94 4.87 15.41 -6.37
C GLY A 94 3.43 15.60 -5.95
N LEU A 95 2.98 14.95 -4.85
CA LEU A 95 1.65 15.17 -4.29
C LEU A 95 1.70 16.35 -3.32
N GLU A 96 1.05 17.45 -3.64
CA GLU A 96 0.85 18.55 -2.71
C GLU A 96 -0.23 18.22 -1.68
N THR A 97 -0.02 18.66 -0.44
CA THR A 97 -0.94 18.37 0.66
C THR A 97 -1.29 19.63 1.45
N LYS A 98 -2.43 19.59 2.13
CA LYS A 98 -2.87 20.64 3.05
C LYS A 98 -3.33 20.06 4.38
N VAL A 99 -3.16 20.85 5.45
CA VAL A 99 -3.63 20.53 6.79
C VAL A 99 -4.96 21.21 7.04
N GLU A 100 -5.93 20.48 7.54
CA GLU A 100 -7.24 20.99 7.94
C GLU A 100 -7.45 20.91 9.44
N ARG A 101 -8.61 21.40 9.88
CA ARG A 101 -9.02 21.39 11.29
C ARG A 101 -8.86 20.00 11.91
N GLY A 102 -8.27 19.92 13.10
CA GLY A 102 -7.97 18.69 13.82
C GLY A 102 -6.75 17.94 13.28
N GLY A 103 -5.87 18.64 12.54
CA GLY A 103 -4.60 18.10 12.05
C GLY A 103 -4.75 17.12 10.89
N ARG A 104 -5.93 16.94 10.33
CA ARG A 104 -6.17 16.04 9.19
C ARG A 104 -5.46 16.54 7.95
N ILE A 105 -4.86 15.64 7.21
CA ILE A 105 -4.08 15.97 6.01
C ILE A 105 -4.75 15.36 4.78
N PHE A 106 -4.96 16.21 3.77
CA PHE A 106 -5.59 15.88 2.50
C PHE A 106 -4.68 16.29 1.33
N PRO A 107 -4.88 15.72 0.12
CA PRO A 107 -4.33 16.32 -1.09
C PRO A 107 -4.79 17.77 -1.21
N ALA A 108 -3.93 18.64 -1.73
CA ALA A 108 -4.27 20.07 -1.92
C ALA A 108 -5.47 20.26 -2.85
N SER A 109 -5.65 19.36 -3.82
CA SER A 109 -6.76 19.33 -4.79
C SER A 109 -8.12 18.95 -4.20
N ASP A 110 -8.17 18.38 -2.99
CA ASP A 110 -9.38 17.73 -2.43
C ASP A 110 -9.93 16.56 -3.27
N ASP A 111 -9.13 15.97 -4.14
CA ASP A 111 -9.54 14.87 -5.01
C ASP A 111 -8.75 13.58 -4.71
N ALA A 112 -9.46 12.56 -4.24
CA ALA A 112 -8.88 11.24 -4.02
C ALA A 112 -8.37 10.57 -5.30
N GLN A 113 -8.86 10.97 -6.47
CA GLN A 113 -8.40 10.44 -7.75
C GLN A 113 -6.94 10.85 -8.03
N GLU A 114 -6.51 12.03 -7.58
CA GLU A 114 -5.12 12.45 -7.70
C GLU A 114 -4.18 11.44 -7.02
N VAL A 115 -4.51 11.04 -5.79
CA VAL A 115 -3.71 10.03 -5.05
C VAL A 115 -3.72 8.68 -5.77
N ARG A 116 -4.85 8.27 -6.32
CA ARG A 116 -4.95 7.02 -7.07
C ARG A 116 -4.13 7.08 -8.36
N HIS A 117 -4.21 8.17 -9.12
CA HIS A 117 -3.43 8.37 -10.34
C HIS A 117 -1.93 8.40 -10.05
N LEU A 118 -1.52 9.03 -8.94
CA LEU A 118 -0.15 8.99 -8.47
C LEU A 118 0.34 7.55 -8.30
N PHE A 119 -0.38 6.70 -7.56
CA PHE A 119 0.01 5.30 -7.40
C PHE A 119 0.01 4.54 -8.73
N MET A 120 -0.97 4.73 -9.60
CA MET A 120 -1.00 4.08 -10.91
C MET A 120 0.21 4.45 -11.76
N ARG A 121 0.61 5.72 -11.76
CA ARG A 121 1.83 6.20 -12.42
C ARG A 121 3.07 5.53 -11.86
N LEU A 122 3.22 5.51 -10.52
CA LEU A 122 4.36 4.88 -9.86
C LEU A 122 4.45 3.37 -10.15
N LEU A 123 3.34 2.65 -10.12
CA LEU A 123 3.31 1.23 -10.46
C LEU A 123 3.77 0.99 -11.90
N HIS A 124 3.34 1.83 -12.83
CA HIS A 124 3.75 1.76 -14.24
C HIS A 124 5.24 2.08 -14.42
N GLU A 125 5.72 3.20 -13.86
CA GLU A 125 7.13 3.62 -13.92
C GLU A 125 8.08 2.55 -13.36
N LYS A 126 7.65 1.87 -12.29
CA LYS A 126 8.42 0.81 -11.62
C LYS A 126 8.16 -0.59 -12.18
N GLN A 127 7.43 -0.69 -13.28
CA GLN A 127 7.15 -1.94 -13.97
C GLN A 127 6.52 -3.02 -13.06
N VAL A 128 5.64 -2.61 -12.15
CA VAL A 128 4.86 -3.54 -11.34
C VAL A 128 3.81 -4.23 -12.22
N ASP A 129 3.78 -5.56 -12.20
CA ASP A 129 2.81 -6.37 -12.93
C ASP A 129 1.47 -6.41 -12.15
N VAL A 130 0.48 -5.63 -12.61
CA VAL A 130 -0.80 -5.43 -11.92
C VAL A 130 -1.88 -6.34 -12.48
N HIS A 131 -2.44 -7.20 -11.65
CA HIS A 131 -3.50 -8.15 -11.96
C HIS A 131 -4.81 -7.71 -11.31
N LEU A 132 -5.68 -7.08 -12.09
CA LEU A 132 -7.03 -6.67 -11.67
C LEU A 132 -8.05 -7.77 -11.93
N SER A 133 -9.16 -7.76 -11.19
CA SER A 133 -10.20 -8.79 -11.25
C SER A 133 -9.60 -10.20 -11.14
N GLU A 134 -8.56 -10.32 -10.30
CA GLU A 134 -7.83 -11.56 -10.12
C GLU A 134 -7.56 -11.84 -8.62
N PRO A 135 -8.56 -12.36 -7.90
CA PRO A 135 -8.42 -12.72 -6.50
C PRO A 135 -7.41 -13.86 -6.32
N VAL A 136 -6.50 -13.69 -5.35
CA VAL A 136 -5.66 -14.80 -4.88
C VAL A 136 -6.52 -15.69 -4.00
N LEU A 137 -6.59 -16.97 -4.34
CA LEU A 137 -7.38 -17.98 -3.63
C LEU A 137 -6.56 -18.68 -2.55
N HIS A 138 -5.28 -18.96 -2.84
CA HIS A 138 -4.38 -19.66 -1.92
C HIS A 138 -2.95 -19.15 -2.02
N ILE A 139 -2.22 -19.22 -0.92
CA ILE A 139 -0.77 -19.03 -0.87
C ILE A 139 -0.13 -20.40 -0.78
N GLN A 140 0.71 -20.75 -1.74
CA GLN A 140 1.52 -21.96 -1.68
C GLN A 140 2.72 -21.75 -0.79
N THR A 141 2.97 -22.72 0.07
CA THR A 141 4.15 -22.74 0.93
C THR A 141 5.00 -23.98 0.64
N LYS A 142 6.32 -23.81 0.74
CA LYS A 142 7.28 -24.90 0.66
C LYS A 142 8.28 -24.74 1.82
N LYS A 143 8.40 -25.76 2.67
CA LYS A 143 9.28 -25.72 3.86
C LYS A 143 9.02 -24.50 4.74
N GLY A 144 7.75 -24.11 4.96
CA GLY A 144 7.36 -22.98 5.79
C GLY A 144 7.53 -21.59 5.14
N CYS A 145 8.05 -21.51 3.92
CA CYS A 145 8.21 -20.26 3.18
C CYS A 145 7.19 -20.14 2.06
N ALA A 146 6.80 -18.90 1.74
CA ALA A 146 5.96 -18.65 0.57
C ALA A 146 6.69 -19.05 -0.71
N ALA A 147 6.03 -19.83 -1.56
CA ALA A 147 6.57 -20.34 -2.82
C ALA A 147 5.74 -19.93 -4.04
N GLY A 148 4.49 -19.54 -3.83
CA GLY A 148 3.60 -19.15 -4.91
C GLY A 148 2.27 -18.61 -4.43
N VAL A 149 1.49 -18.07 -5.37
CA VAL A 149 0.08 -17.74 -5.19
C VAL A 149 -0.75 -18.41 -6.26
N ILE A 150 -1.94 -18.85 -5.89
CA ILE A 150 -2.91 -19.49 -6.79
C ILE A 150 -4.09 -18.54 -6.97
N THR A 151 -4.42 -18.26 -8.20
CA THR A 151 -5.62 -17.51 -8.60
C THR A 151 -6.58 -18.44 -9.35
N GLY A 152 -7.76 -17.93 -9.71
CA GLY A 152 -8.67 -18.66 -10.60
C GLY A 152 -8.14 -18.86 -12.02
N LYS A 153 -7.08 -18.12 -12.43
CA LYS A 153 -6.51 -18.19 -13.77
C LYS A 153 -5.30 -19.12 -13.84
N ARG A 154 -4.37 -19.02 -12.89
CA ARG A 154 -3.12 -19.82 -12.86
C ARG A 154 -2.39 -19.73 -11.52
N THR A 155 -1.29 -20.47 -11.42
CA THR A 155 -0.33 -20.39 -10.32
C THR A 155 0.85 -19.50 -10.71
N TYR A 156 1.25 -18.64 -9.79
CA TYR A 156 2.41 -17.76 -9.92
C TYR A 156 3.47 -18.16 -8.91
N ALA A 157 4.64 -18.57 -9.36
CA ALA A 157 5.78 -18.83 -8.46
C ALA A 157 6.35 -17.50 -7.94
N VAL A 158 6.59 -17.41 -6.64
CA VAL A 158 7.16 -16.22 -6.00
C VAL A 158 8.17 -16.60 -4.92
N SER A 159 9.01 -15.66 -4.51
CA SER A 159 9.97 -15.82 -3.43
C SER A 159 9.48 -15.26 -2.09
N TYR A 160 8.43 -14.41 -2.12
CA TYR A 160 7.84 -13.75 -0.96
C TYR A 160 6.41 -13.33 -1.27
N THR A 161 5.54 -13.31 -0.24
CA THR A 161 4.20 -12.73 -0.35
C THR A 161 3.98 -11.68 0.73
N HIS A 162 3.25 -10.62 0.38
CA HIS A 162 2.71 -9.64 1.32
C HIS A 162 1.19 -9.64 1.19
N LEU A 163 0.50 -9.84 2.30
CA LEU A 163 -0.96 -9.82 2.36
C LEU A 163 -1.41 -8.56 3.08
N THR A 164 -2.22 -7.75 2.42
CA THR A 164 -2.93 -6.66 3.07
C THR A 164 -4.26 -7.18 3.61
N LEU A 165 -4.47 -7.06 4.91
CA LEU A 165 -5.74 -7.45 5.53
C LEU A 165 -6.87 -6.52 5.05
N PRO A 166 -8.09 -7.05 4.82
CA PRO A 166 -9.23 -6.20 4.57
C PRO A 166 -9.46 -5.32 5.80
N THR A 167 -9.51 -4.01 5.61
CA THR A 167 -9.99 -3.12 6.66
C THR A 167 -11.49 -3.32 6.77
N THR A 168 -11.95 -3.89 7.87
CA THR A 168 -13.38 -3.89 8.22
C THR A 168 -13.82 -2.45 8.41
N SER A 169 -14.80 -2.04 7.64
CA SER A 169 -15.56 -0.81 7.85
C SER A 169 -16.49 -0.98 9.01
#